data_17f822baa37bff02bd499f858c02eed7
#
_entry.id   17f822baa37bff02bd499f858c02eed7
#
_cell.length_a   1.000
_cell.length_b   1.000
_cell.length_c   1.000
_cell.angle_alpha   90.00
_cell.angle_beta   90.00
_cell.angle_gamma   90.00
#
_symmetry.space_group_name_H-M   'P 1'
#
loop_
_entity.id
_entity.type
_entity.pdbx_description
1 polymer ?
#
loop_
_entity_poly.entity_id
_entity_poly.type
_entity_poly.pdbx_seq_one_letter_code
_entity_poly.pdbx_strand_id
1 'polypeptide(L)'
;RWLEPVPTLPNVERDARGNSNLRLSLDKTGLHVFVINFDGICSLADEIRLSFPQLGVSGGVDFAERLLNIYSPAPLGARFADGKTSFSLFAPRAAYASVEWTLDGVRRETSASSCDGAIWTASADGDLSGARYFWRIGGKNRDATTAFSSSEPVADPYANAMLSPDGPSIVKFDADLPRARPFKPPHWHDLAVMEIHLRDVLAKARADISDGERLTFEGLTKWLADENCYLRKVGVNCVELQPVQEFTAAKRTDYEWGYMPVNWFSPASSYATDPENSSQNEDFARLVEAFHRAGIAVILDVVYNHVGEPNYLVRADKEYYFELNMAGDLMNFSGCGNDFRSESPMARRMILDSLKKLVKNYGVDGFRFDLAELVGLETLREIEREMKTLKHDIILIAEPWSFRGHIAAALRDTGFASWNDGFREFMLSYALGRGDFAGFKYFVGGSRDTSRFCAQTVNYLESHDDKCLLD
;
A
#
# COMPACT_ATOMS: atom_id res chain seq x y z
N ARG A 1 8.01 6.62 -50.64
CA ARG A 1 7.24 5.68 -51.49
C ARG A 1 5.90 5.52 -50.81
N TRP A 2 4.87 6.01 -51.48
CA TRP A 2 3.49 5.88 -51.04
C TRP A 2 3.12 4.41 -51.16
N LEU A 3 2.70 3.80 -50.04
CA LEU A 3 1.96 2.55 -50.13
C LEU A 3 0.56 2.92 -50.60
N GLU A 4 0.07 2.19 -51.61
CA GLU A 4 -1.31 2.32 -52.01
C GLU A 4 -2.25 2.13 -50.84
N PRO A 5 -3.36 2.85 -50.80
CA PRO A 5 -4.31 2.72 -49.70
C PRO A 5 -4.76 1.27 -49.59
N VAL A 6 -4.69 0.73 -48.37
CA VAL A 6 -5.19 -0.63 -48.09
C VAL A 6 -6.67 -0.66 -48.46
N PRO A 7 -7.07 -1.46 -49.43
CA PRO A 7 -8.38 -1.29 -50.08
C PRO A 7 -9.59 -1.73 -49.26
N THR A 8 -9.40 -2.30 -48.10
CA THR A 8 -10.51 -2.82 -47.28
C THR A 8 -10.30 -2.57 -45.79
N LEU A 9 -11.35 -2.10 -45.15
CA LEU A 9 -11.41 -1.92 -43.71
C LEU A 9 -11.26 -3.25 -42.98
N PRO A 10 -10.57 -3.28 -41.83
CA PRO A 10 -10.49 -4.48 -41.01
C PRO A 10 -11.88 -4.91 -40.54
N ASN A 11 -12.12 -6.21 -40.47
CA ASN A 11 -13.30 -6.77 -39.85
C ASN A 11 -13.12 -6.65 -38.32
N VAL A 12 -14.05 -5.97 -37.67
CA VAL A 12 -14.11 -5.90 -36.21
C VAL A 12 -15.09 -6.96 -35.76
N GLU A 13 -14.59 -8.03 -35.13
CA GLU A 13 -15.45 -9.01 -34.47
C GLU A 13 -15.91 -8.41 -33.12
N ARG A 14 -17.21 -8.36 -32.94
CA ARG A 14 -17.87 -7.83 -31.75
C ARG A 14 -18.61 -8.91 -31.01
N ASP A 15 -18.66 -8.73 -29.73
CA ASP A 15 -19.70 -9.32 -28.92
C ASP A 15 -21.03 -8.58 -29.16
N ALA A 16 -22.17 -9.22 -28.81
CA ALA A 16 -23.54 -8.97 -29.26
C ALA A 16 -24.18 -7.57 -29.03
N ARG A 17 -23.40 -6.49 -28.81
CA ARG A 17 -23.94 -5.17 -28.44
C ARG A 17 -23.85 -4.07 -29.52
N GLY A 18 -23.98 -4.41 -30.78
CA GLY A 18 -24.38 -3.41 -31.76
C GLY A 18 -23.30 -2.53 -32.42
N ASN A 19 -23.69 -1.77 -33.40
CA ASN A 19 -22.95 -1.06 -34.42
C ASN A 19 -21.96 -0.01 -33.92
N SER A 20 -20.71 -0.03 -34.45
CA SER A 20 -19.77 1.08 -34.38
C SER A 20 -19.29 1.45 -35.77
N ASN A 21 -19.14 2.73 -36.04
CA ASN A 21 -18.47 3.22 -37.23
C ASN A 21 -16.97 3.29 -36.93
N LEU A 22 -16.19 2.57 -37.72
CA LEU A 22 -14.75 2.60 -37.68
C LEU A 22 -14.25 3.74 -38.55
N ARG A 23 -13.51 4.72 -38.00
CA ARG A 23 -12.79 5.71 -38.79
C ARG A 23 -11.29 5.43 -38.69
N LEU A 24 -10.65 5.26 -39.84
CA LEU A 24 -9.21 5.17 -39.96
C LEU A 24 -8.63 6.57 -40.22
N SER A 25 -7.72 7.01 -39.35
CA SER A 25 -6.89 8.18 -39.61
C SER A 25 -5.42 7.77 -39.67
N LEU A 26 -4.70 8.32 -40.66
CA LEU A 26 -3.25 8.14 -40.82
C LEU A 26 -2.51 9.26 -40.05
N ASP A 27 -1.62 8.91 -39.17
CA ASP A 27 -0.74 9.87 -38.54
C ASP A 27 0.46 10.21 -39.47
N LYS A 28 0.89 11.47 -39.46
CA LYS A 28 1.92 12.02 -40.35
C LYS A 28 3.35 11.75 -39.93
N THR A 29 3.60 10.93 -38.89
CA THR A 29 4.93 10.74 -38.30
C THR A 29 5.87 9.79 -39.07
N GLY A 30 5.44 9.24 -40.21
CA GLY A 30 6.28 8.37 -41.03
C GLY A 30 6.42 6.94 -40.52
N LEU A 31 5.87 6.60 -39.36
CA LEU A 31 5.61 5.25 -38.90
C LEU A 31 4.21 4.85 -39.38
N HIS A 32 4.04 3.61 -39.82
CA HIS A 32 2.74 3.09 -40.24
C HIS A 32 1.84 2.86 -39.02
N VAL A 33 1.43 3.93 -38.35
CA VAL A 33 0.51 3.90 -37.22
C VAL A 33 -0.91 4.07 -37.73
N PHE A 34 -1.75 3.07 -37.53
CA PHE A 34 -3.18 3.16 -37.84
C PHE A 34 -3.90 3.55 -36.55
N VAL A 35 -4.53 4.73 -36.54
CA VAL A 35 -5.41 5.14 -35.45
C VAL A 35 -6.84 4.69 -35.78
N ILE A 36 -7.39 3.82 -34.96
CA ILE A 36 -8.75 3.32 -35.10
C ILE A 36 -9.61 3.96 -34.05
N ASN A 37 -10.54 4.82 -34.44
CA ASN A 37 -11.50 5.44 -33.54
C ASN A 37 -12.78 4.60 -33.48
N PHE A 38 -13.20 4.26 -32.29
CA PHE A 38 -14.46 3.56 -32.03
C PHE A 38 -15.52 4.58 -31.58
N ASP A 39 -16.62 4.68 -32.32
CA ASP A 39 -17.81 5.42 -31.87
C ASP A 39 -18.67 4.48 -31.02
N GLY A 40 -18.33 4.32 -29.74
CA GLY A 40 -19.08 3.49 -28.80
C GLY A 40 -18.37 3.31 -27.48
N ILE A 41 -19.15 3.01 -26.42
CA ILE A 41 -18.62 2.69 -25.09
C ILE A 41 -18.17 1.23 -25.10
N CYS A 42 -16.85 0.98 -25.08
CA CYS A 42 -16.29 -0.34 -24.82
C CYS A 42 -16.02 -0.47 -23.33
N SER A 43 -16.55 -1.52 -22.71
CA SER A 43 -16.11 -1.92 -21.36
C SER A 43 -14.68 -2.44 -21.42
N LEU A 44 -13.89 -2.17 -20.38
CA LEU A 44 -12.55 -2.78 -20.25
C LEU A 44 -12.63 -4.30 -20.02
N ALA A 45 -13.81 -4.82 -19.67
CA ALA A 45 -14.10 -6.25 -19.62
C ALA A 45 -14.32 -6.87 -21.00
N ASP A 46 -14.48 -6.07 -22.06
CA ASP A 46 -14.69 -6.57 -23.43
C ASP A 46 -13.36 -6.97 -24.08
N GLU A 47 -13.39 -8.02 -24.86
CA GLU A 47 -12.29 -8.41 -25.73
C GLU A 47 -12.56 -7.87 -27.13
N ILE A 48 -11.66 -7.06 -27.66
CA ILE A 48 -11.71 -6.56 -29.02
C ILE A 48 -10.56 -7.19 -29.79
N ARG A 49 -10.90 -7.84 -30.92
CA ARG A 49 -9.91 -8.39 -31.86
C ARG A 49 -10.00 -7.61 -33.16
N LEU A 50 -8.85 -7.19 -33.63
CA LEU A 50 -8.70 -6.65 -34.99
C LEU A 50 -8.20 -7.76 -35.91
N SER A 51 -8.87 -7.94 -37.03
CA SER A 51 -8.46 -8.90 -38.05
C SER A 51 -8.26 -8.19 -39.39
N PHE A 52 -7.13 -8.46 -40.01
CA PHE A 52 -6.81 -8.04 -41.39
C PHE A 52 -6.70 -9.29 -42.28
N PRO A 53 -7.83 -9.83 -42.72
CA PRO A 53 -7.84 -11.13 -43.42
C PRO A 53 -6.92 -11.17 -44.67
N GLN A 54 -6.79 -10.02 -45.35
CA GLN A 54 -5.93 -9.91 -46.57
C GLN A 54 -4.43 -9.99 -46.24
N LEU A 55 -4.05 -9.67 -45.02
CA LEU A 55 -2.67 -9.75 -44.56
C LEU A 55 -2.41 -11.02 -43.75
N GLY A 56 -3.46 -11.82 -43.47
CA GLY A 56 -3.37 -12.98 -42.59
C GLY A 56 -3.02 -12.64 -41.13
N VAL A 57 -3.28 -11.40 -40.70
CA VAL A 57 -2.92 -10.91 -39.38
C VAL A 57 -4.18 -10.68 -38.54
N SER A 58 -4.19 -11.17 -37.34
CA SER A 58 -5.20 -10.81 -36.32
C SER A 58 -4.53 -10.65 -34.95
N GLY A 59 -5.05 -9.74 -34.11
CA GLY A 59 -4.54 -9.52 -32.77
C GLY A 59 -5.60 -8.90 -31.87
N GLY A 60 -5.43 -9.10 -30.57
CA GLY A 60 -6.22 -8.41 -29.55
C GLY A 60 -5.85 -6.92 -29.49
N VAL A 61 -6.81 -6.08 -29.10
CA VAL A 61 -6.56 -4.68 -28.76
C VAL A 61 -6.12 -4.62 -27.31
N ASP A 62 -4.96 -4.02 -27.09
CA ASP A 62 -4.46 -3.74 -25.76
C ASP A 62 -5.09 -2.43 -25.24
N PHE A 63 -5.72 -2.49 -24.08
CA PHE A 63 -6.30 -1.34 -23.38
C PHE A 63 -5.40 -0.83 -22.25
N ALA A 64 -4.14 -1.26 -22.19
CA ALA A 64 -3.25 -0.95 -21.06
C ALA A 64 -3.19 0.56 -20.75
N GLU A 65 -3.02 1.41 -21.77
CA GLU A 65 -2.97 2.87 -21.55
C GLU A 65 -4.27 3.40 -20.96
N ARG A 66 -5.43 2.95 -21.45
CA ARG A 66 -6.72 3.35 -20.89
C ARG A 66 -6.91 2.80 -19.47
N LEU A 67 -6.57 1.55 -19.25
CA LEU A 67 -6.65 0.88 -17.95
C LEU A 67 -5.82 1.63 -16.91
N LEU A 68 -4.55 1.88 -17.20
CA LEU A 68 -3.60 2.47 -16.26
C LEU A 68 -3.86 3.96 -15.97
N ASN A 69 -4.70 4.63 -16.74
CA ASN A 69 -5.09 6.02 -16.51
C ASN A 69 -6.44 6.20 -15.82
N ILE A 70 -7.10 5.10 -15.39
CA ILE A 70 -8.39 5.21 -14.70
C ILE A 70 -8.19 5.83 -13.34
N TYR A 71 -8.99 6.86 -13.08
CA TYR A 71 -9.14 7.48 -11.77
C TYR A 71 -10.62 7.68 -11.45
N SER A 72 -11.02 7.41 -10.23
CA SER A 72 -12.34 7.74 -9.69
C SER A 72 -12.20 8.37 -8.30
N PRO A 73 -12.88 9.49 -8.01
CA PRO A 73 -12.93 10.07 -6.66
C PRO A 73 -14.01 9.40 -5.79
N ALA A 74 -14.78 8.46 -6.34
CA ALA A 74 -15.85 7.80 -5.61
C ALA A 74 -15.33 7.12 -4.33
N PRO A 75 -16.05 7.16 -3.22
CA PRO A 75 -15.63 6.52 -1.98
C PRO A 75 -15.55 5.00 -2.15
N LEU A 76 -14.54 4.39 -1.52
CA LEU A 76 -14.31 2.94 -1.50
C LEU A 76 -14.48 2.39 -0.09
N GLY A 77 -14.59 1.05 0.03
CA GLY A 77 -14.82 0.37 1.28
C GLY A 77 -16.30 0.38 1.72
N ALA A 78 -16.54 -0.02 2.97
CA ALA A 78 -17.86 -0.06 3.58
C ALA A 78 -18.26 1.31 4.17
N ARG A 79 -19.50 1.76 3.90
CA ARG A 79 -20.05 3.04 4.38
C ARG A 79 -21.51 2.89 4.77
N PHE A 80 -21.93 3.65 5.77
CA PHE A 80 -23.33 3.75 6.17
C PHE A 80 -23.86 5.16 5.90
N ALA A 81 -24.94 5.23 5.14
CA ALA A 81 -25.66 6.47 4.88
C ALA A 81 -27.11 6.16 4.49
N ASP A 82 -28.02 7.05 4.82
CA ASP A 82 -29.45 6.98 4.44
C ASP A 82 -30.12 5.64 4.79
N GLY A 83 -29.74 5.06 5.94
CA GLY A 83 -30.28 3.79 6.43
C GLY A 83 -29.79 2.55 5.69
N LYS A 84 -28.73 2.66 4.89
CA LYS A 84 -28.14 1.57 4.11
C LYS A 84 -26.64 1.46 4.33
N THR A 85 -26.14 0.24 4.34
CA THR A 85 -24.72 -0.05 4.23
C THR A 85 -24.36 -0.30 2.77
N SER A 86 -23.43 0.47 2.24
CA SER A 86 -22.88 0.31 0.89
C SER A 86 -21.45 -0.17 0.95
N PHE A 87 -21.07 -1.03 0.01
CA PHE A 87 -19.73 -1.56 -0.20
C PHE A 87 -19.26 -1.15 -1.57
N SER A 88 -18.08 -0.57 -1.70
CA SER A 88 -17.57 -0.11 -2.99
C SER A 88 -16.14 -0.61 -3.21
N LEU A 89 -15.91 -1.21 -4.38
CA LEU A 89 -14.64 -1.81 -4.79
C LEU A 89 -14.21 -1.31 -6.17
N PHE A 90 -12.94 -0.99 -6.34
CA PHE A 90 -12.35 -0.74 -7.65
C PHE A 90 -11.88 -2.06 -8.27
N ALA A 91 -12.53 -2.46 -9.36
CA ALA A 91 -12.21 -3.64 -10.16
C ALA A 91 -12.57 -3.37 -11.64
N PRO A 92 -11.72 -2.64 -12.39
CA PRO A 92 -12.09 -2.03 -13.66
C PRO A 92 -12.36 -3.01 -14.79
N ARG A 93 -11.83 -4.23 -14.71
CA ARG A 93 -12.05 -5.28 -15.73
C ARG A 93 -12.96 -6.40 -15.26
N ALA A 94 -13.54 -6.29 -14.07
CA ALA A 94 -14.58 -7.22 -13.63
C ALA A 94 -15.80 -7.13 -14.53
N ALA A 95 -16.44 -8.26 -14.82
CA ALA A 95 -17.68 -8.34 -15.56
C ALA A 95 -18.91 -8.40 -14.62
N TYR A 96 -18.70 -8.84 -13.38
CA TYR A 96 -19.68 -8.84 -12.30
C TYR A 96 -18.98 -8.86 -10.94
N ALA A 97 -19.65 -8.37 -9.92
CA ALA A 97 -19.23 -8.46 -8.54
C ALA A 97 -20.44 -8.60 -7.60
N SER A 98 -20.21 -9.22 -6.44
CA SER A 98 -21.15 -9.26 -5.33
C SER A 98 -20.41 -9.21 -4.00
N VAL A 99 -21.13 -8.85 -2.94
CA VAL A 99 -20.64 -8.92 -1.55
C VAL A 99 -21.39 -10.02 -0.82
N GLU A 100 -20.64 -10.96 -0.32
CA GLU A 100 -21.12 -11.96 0.62
C GLU A 100 -20.83 -11.45 2.04
N TRP A 101 -21.86 -11.36 2.87
CA TRP A 101 -21.73 -10.87 4.23
C TRP A 101 -22.53 -11.69 5.24
N THR A 102 -22.06 -11.71 6.47
CA THR A 102 -22.65 -12.43 7.60
C THR A 102 -22.76 -11.51 8.80
N LEU A 103 -23.95 -11.38 9.35
CA LEU A 103 -24.22 -10.66 10.59
C LEU A 103 -25.17 -11.53 11.45
N ASP A 104 -24.87 -11.67 12.74
CA ASP A 104 -25.64 -12.48 13.72
C ASP A 104 -25.94 -13.91 13.23
N GLY A 105 -24.96 -14.51 12.55
CA GLY A 105 -25.08 -15.87 12.00
C GLY A 105 -25.90 -15.96 10.71
N VAL A 106 -26.47 -14.87 10.22
CA VAL A 106 -27.23 -14.83 8.96
C VAL A 106 -26.33 -14.45 7.82
N ARG A 107 -26.08 -15.37 6.87
CA ARG A 107 -25.31 -15.13 5.64
C ARG A 107 -26.23 -14.66 4.53
N ARG A 108 -25.80 -13.62 3.82
CA ARG A 108 -26.46 -13.06 2.65
C ARG A 108 -25.45 -12.69 1.56
N GLU A 109 -25.95 -12.57 0.35
CA GLU A 109 -25.20 -12.07 -0.80
C GLU A 109 -25.97 -10.90 -1.43
N THR A 110 -25.24 -9.85 -1.78
CA THR A 110 -25.78 -8.66 -2.43
C THR A 110 -25.04 -8.42 -3.72
N SER A 111 -25.74 -8.42 -4.84
CA SER A 111 -25.14 -8.12 -6.14
C SER A 111 -24.71 -6.66 -6.21
N ALA A 112 -23.56 -6.43 -6.83
CA ALA A 112 -23.05 -5.09 -7.09
C ALA A 112 -23.37 -4.64 -8.51
N SER A 113 -23.49 -3.32 -8.68
CA SER A 113 -23.57 -2.67 -9.99
C SER A 113 -22.41 -1.70 -10.17
N SER A 114 -22.01 -1.47 -11.40
CA SER A 114 -21.00 -0.46 -11.75
C SER A 114 -21.65 0.63 -12.59
N CYS A 115 -21.47 1.90 -12.19
CA CYS A 115 -22.00 3.05 -12.92
C CYS A 115 -20.98 3.66 -13.90
N ASP A 116 -19.70 3.49 -13.65
CA ASP A 116 -18.59 4.05 -14.46
C ASP A 116 -17.69 2.97 -15.09
N GLY A 117 -18.06 1.70 -14.90
CA GLY A 117 -17.32 0.55 -15.41
C GLY A 117 -16.07 0.19 -14.60
N ALA A 118 -15.75 0.91 -13.52
CA ALA A 118 -14.56 0.69 -12.73
C ALA A 118 -14.86 0.46 -11.24
N ILE A 119 -15.83 1.19 -10.68
CA ILE A 119 -16.26 1.04 -9.30
C ILE A 119 -17.53 0.20 -9.23
N TRP A 120 -17.46 -0.88 -8.47
CA TRP A 120 -18.57 -1.77 -8.17
C TRP A 120 -19.16 -1.43 -6.81
N THR A 121 -20.47 -1.21 -6.74
CA THR A 121 -21.16 -0.88 -5.49
C THR A 121 -22.31 -1.83 -5.24
N ALA A 122 -22.28 -2.46 -4.07
CA ALA A 122 -23.38 -3.24 -3.50
C ALA A 122 -24.00 -2.47 -2.34
N SER A 123 -25.32 -2.56 -2.15
CA SER A 123 -26.01 -1.89 -1.03
C SER A 123 -26.99 -2.85 -0.36
N ALA A 124 -26.97 -2.87 0.97
CA ALA A 124 -27.90 -3.61 1.81
C ALA A 124 -28.61 -2.66 2.77
N ASP A 125 -29.88 -2.93 3.07
CA ASP A 125 -30.65 -2.14 4.03
C ASP A 125 -30.13 -2.36 5.45
N GLY A 126 -30.10 -1.31 6.24
CA GLY A 126 -29.70 -1.34 7.65
C GLY A 126 -28.24 -1.04 7.89
N ASP A 127 -27.93 -0.93 9.19
CA ASP A 127 -26.57 -0.81 9.71
C ASP A 127 -25.97 -2.21 9.87
N LEU A 128 -24.91 -2.50 9.11
CA LEU A 128 -24.18 -3.77 9.14
C LEU A 128 -22.89 -3.69 9.94
N SER A 129 -22.74 -2.75 10.87
CA SER A 129 -21.56 -2.68 11.75
C SER A 129 -21.26 -4.04 12.35
N GLY A 130 -19.98 -4.46 12.28
CA GLY A 130 -19.53 -5.76 12.78
C GLY A 130 -19.80 -6.94 11.84
N ALA A 131 -20.53 -6.76 10.74
CA ALA A 131 -20.70 -7.81 9.76
C ALA A 131 -19.35 -8.23 9.15
N ARG A 132 -19.19 -9.51 8.91
CA ARG A 132 -18.04 -10.09 8.22
C ARG A 132 -18.37 -10.23 6.75
N TYR A 133 -17.46 -9.81 5.87
CA TYR A 133 -17.75 -9.80 4.44
C TYR A 133 -16.54 -10.08 3.56
N PHE A 134 -16.85 -10.58 2.36
CA PHE A 134 -15.93 -10.73 1.25
C PHE A 134 -16.57 -10.23 -0.04
N TRP A 135 -15.76 -9.79 -0.95
CA TRP A 135 -16.15 -9.61 -2.34
C TRP A 135 -16.03 -10.92 -3.11
N ARG A 136 -16.94 -11.12 -4.06
CA ARG A 136 -16.89 -12.14 -5.12
C ARG A 136 -16.80 -11.40 -6.43
N ILE A 137 -15.70 -11.62 -7.16
CA ILE A 137 -15.38 -10.90 -8.38
C ILE A 137 -15.27 -11.92 -9.51
N GLY A 138 -15.95 -11.65 -10.63
CA GLY A 138 -15.85 -12.49 -11.81
C GLY A 138 -15.67 -11.67 -13.06
N GLY A 139 -15.04 -12.29 -14.05
CA GLY A 139 -14.74 -11.65 -15.32
C GLY A 139 -14.26 -12.66 -16.35
N LYS A 140 -13.85 -12.16 -17.50
CA LYS A 140 -13.24 -12.99 -18.55
C LYS A 140 -11.77 -13.22 -18.21
N ASN A 141 -11.38 -14.47 -18.09
CA ASN A 141 -9.98 -14.84 -17.97
C ASN A 141 -9.34 -14.75 -19.35
N ARG A 142 -8.25 -14.01 -19.44
CA ARG A 142 -7.44 -13.87 -20.66
C ARG A 142 -6.07 -14.47 -20.39
N ASP A 143 -5.40 -14.93 -21.42
CA ASP A 143 -4.01 -15.39 -21.30
C ASP A 143 -3.13 -14.28 -20.73
N ALA A 144 -2.31 -14.64 -19.76
CA ALA A 144 -1.37 -13.76 -19.07
C ALA A 144 -1.99 -12.58 -18.28
N THR A 145 -3.31 -12.55 -18.05
CA THR A 145 -4.02 -11.48 -17.36
C THR A 145 -4.57 -11.92 -15.98
N THR A 146 -5.37 -11.07 -15.37
CA THR A 146 -6.05 -11.38 -14.11
C THR A 146 -6.91 -12.62 -14.25
N ALA A 147 -6.67 -13.61 -13.41
CA ALA A 147 -7.49 -14.81 -13.32
C ALA A 147 -8.67 -14.55 -12.38
N PHE A 148 -9.81 -14.14 -12.95
CA PHE A 148 -11.03 -13.94 -12.19
C PHE A 148 -11.63 -15.27 -11.76
N SER A 149 -11.93 -15.41 -10.47
CA SER A 149 -12.62 -16.57 -9.91
C SER A 149 -13.61 -16.10 -8.85
N SER A 150 -14.90 -16.16 -9.17
CA SER A 150 -15.96 -15.80 -8.20
C SER A 150 -16.09 -16.79 -7.04
N SER A 151 -15.51 -17.98 -7.15
CA SER A 151 -15.45 -18.93 -6.04
C SER A 151 -14.42 -18.54 -4.98
N GLU A 152 -13.41 -17.74 -5.34
CA GLU A 152 -12.40 -17.29 -4.41
C GLU A 152 -12.82 -15.96 -3.76
N PRO A 153 -12.79 -15.89 -2.41
CA PRO A 153 -13.13 -14.65 -1.72
C PRO A 153 -12.02 -13.61 -1.90
N VAL A 154 -12.43 -12.35 -1.97
CA VAL A 154 -11.52 -11.20 -1.97
C VAL A 154 -11.88 -10.33 -0.76
N ALA A 155 -10.95 -10.20 0.19
CA ALA A 155 -11.12 -9.23 1.25
C ALA A 155 -11.08 -7.80 0.67
N ASP A 156 -11.84 -6.91 1.27
CA ASP A 156 -11.90 -5.53 0.79
C ASP A 156 -10.58 -4.81 1.03
N PRO A 157 -9.90 -4.35 -0.03
CA PRO A 157 -8.64 -3.63 0.13
C PRO A 157 -8.75 -2.34 0.95
N TYR A 158 -9.96 -1.78 1.10
CA TYR A 158 -10.27 -0.60 1.91
C TYR A 158 -10.91 -0.93 3.25
N ALA A 159 -10.90 -2.20 3.69
CA ALA A 159 -11.46 -2.57 4.98
C ALA A 159 -10.70 -1.91 6.14
N ASN A 160 -11.43 -1.24 7.03
CA ASN A 160 -10.88 -0.65 8.24
C ASN A 160 -10.46 -1.68 9.30
N ALA A 161 -11.00 -2.90 9.19
CA ALA A 161 -10.66 -4.00 10.08
C ALA A 161 -10.72 -5.33 9.33
N MET A 162 -9.76 -6.19 9.62
CA MET A 162 -9.70 -7.58 9.18
C MET A 162 -9.80 -8.49 10.41
N LEU A 163 -10.43 -9.65 10.24
CA LEU A 163 -10.43 -10.67 11.29
C LEU A 163 -9.06 -11.39 11.38
N SER A 164 -8.47 -11.62 10.21
CA SER A 164 -7.15 -12.22 10.00
C SER A 164 -6.65 -11.84 8.60
N PRO A 165 -5.39 -12.14 8.23
CA PRO A 165 -4.91 -11.96 6.86
C PRO A 165 -5.75 -12.70 5.81
N ASP A 166 -6.29 -13.88 6.15
CA ASP A 166 -7.18 -14.65 5.28
C ASP A 166 -8.60 -14.06 5.20
N GLY A 167 -8.85 -12.96 5.90
CA GLY A 167 -10.17 -12.35 6.05
C GLY A 167 -11.05 -13.12 7.07
N PRO A 168 -12.34 -12.82 7.13
CA PRO A 168 -13.06 -11.79 6.38
C PRO A 168 -12.68 -10.36 6.76
N SER A 169 -13.05 -9.42 5.91
CA SER A 169 -13.16 -8.01 6.28
C SER A 169 -14.30 -7.84 7.27
N ILE A 170 -14.14 -6.90 8.21
CA ILE A 170 -15.17 -6.55 9.18
C ILE A 170 -15.71 -5.15 8.83
N VAL A 171 -17.04 -5.01 8.79
CA VAL A 171 -17.67 -3.71 8.58
C VAL A 171 -17.41 -2.83 9.80
N LYS A 172 -16.52 -1.86 9.63
CA LYS A 172 -16.23 -0.80 10.57
C LYS A 172 -16.16 0.51 9.80
N PHE A 173 -17.05 1.44 10.09
CA PHE A 173 -17.14 2.67 9.32
C PHE A 173 -16.06 3.68 9.76
N ASP A 174 -15.74 4.62 8.88
CA ASP A 174 -14.77 5.69 9.20
C ASP A 174 -15.22 6.55 10.38
N ALA A 175 -16.54 6.68 10.59
CA ALA A 175 -17.11 7.42 11.73
C ALA A 175 -16.82 6.75 13.07
N ASP A 176 -16.63 5.43 13.09
CA ASP A 176 -16.41 4.62 14.29
C ASP A 176 -14.93 4.46 14.62
N LEU A 177 -14.06 4.95 13.74
CA LEU A 177 -12.62 4.90 13.98
C LEU A 177 -12.20 5.90 15.05
N PRO A 178 -11.14 5.59 15.82
CA PRO A 178 -10.54 6.54 16.74
C PRO A 178 -10.20 7.87 16.06
N ARG A 179 -10.15 8.93 16.84
CA ARG A 179 -9.68 10.23 16.38
C ARG A 179 -8.41 10.58 17.11
N ALA A 180 -7.36 10.88 16.37
CA ALA A 180 -6.08 11.28 16.90
C ALA A 180 -6.21 12.52 17.78
N ARG A 181 -5.47 12.52 18.90
CA ARG A 181 -5.28 13.70 19.73
C ARG A 181 -4.13 14.55 19.20
N PRO A 182 -4.17 15.88 19.33
CA PRO A 182 -3.07 16.73 18.94
C PRO A 182 -1.78 16.36 19.70
N PHE A 183 -0.71 16.16 18.98
CA PHE A 183 0.64 15.99 19.47
C PHE A 183 1.59 16.76 18.55
N LYS A 184 2.58 17.45 19.13
CA LYS A 184 3.62 18.12 18.39
C LYS A 184 4.90 17.29 18.50
N PRO A 185 5.34 16.63 17.42
CA PRO A 185 6.57 15.88 17.45
C PRO A 185 7.77 16.79 17.67
N PRO A 186 8.91 16.27 18.17
CA PRO A 186 10.18 16.98 18.17
C PRO A 186 10.53 17.47 16.77
N HIS A 187 11.36 18.51 16.71
CA HIS A 187 11.84 18.97 15.41
C HIS A 187 12.66 17.85 14.75
N TRP A 188 12.43 17.63 13.46
CA TRP A 188 12.94 16.44 12.78
C TRP A 188 14.48 16.31 12.77
N HIS A 189 15.26 17.40 12.89
CA HIS A 189 16.71 17.28 13.11
C HIS A 189 17.14 17.05 14.56
N ASP A 190 16.22 17.06 15.50
CA ASP A 190 16.48 16.72 16.89
C ASP A 190 16.04 15.30 17.24
N LEU A 191 15.62 14.51 16.22
CA LEU A 191 15.13 13.17 16.43
C LEU A 191 16.26 12.21 16.80
N ALA A 192 16.03 11.49 17.90
CA ALA A 192 16.75 10.29 18.27
C ALA A 192 15.76 9.11 18.10
N VAL A 193 15.88 8.42 16.99
CA VAL A 193 14.94 7.37 16.59
C VAL A 193 15.42 6.01 17.08
N MET A 194 14.49 5.22 17.61
CA MET A 194 14.70 3.81 17.89
C MET A 194 13.70 2.99 17.07
N GLU A 195 14.23 2.15 16.19
CA GLU A 195 13.44 1.15 15.51
C GLU A 195 13.08 0.02 16.46
N ILE A 196 11.82 -0.39 16.49
CA ILE A 196 11.33 -1.47 17.34
C ILE A 196 10.32 -2.36 16.61
N HIS A 197 10.47 -3.67 16.80
CA HIS A 197 9.41 -4.63 16.56
C HIS A 197 8.58 -4.81 17.83
N LEU A 198 7.27 -4.72 17.71
CA LEU A 198 6.35 -4.72 18.86
C LEU A 198 6.59 -5.89 19.83
N ARG A 199 6.75 -7.10 19.29
CA ARG A 199 6.93 -8.31 20.12
C ARG A 199 8.34 -8.44 20.66
N ASP A 200 9.36 -8.05 19.88
CA ASP A 200 10.75 -8.22 20.29
C ASP A 200 11.11 -7.31 21.45
N VAL A 201 10.64 -6.06 21.40
CA VAL A 201 10.88 -5.12 22.49
C VAL A 201 10.19 -5.56 23.79
N LEU A 202 9.08 -6.31 23.68
CA LEU A 202 8.33 -6.85 24.81
C LEU A 202 8.83 -8.22 25.28
N ALA A 203 9.50 -9.02 24.44
CA ALA A 203 9.85 -10.41 24.72
C ALA A 203 10.59 -10.58 26.06
N LYS A 204 11.50 -9.64 26.38
CA LYS A 204 12.30 -9.65 27.61
C LYS A 204 12.07 -8.39 28.46
N ALA A 205 11.04 -7.61 28.17
CA ALA A 205 10.72 -6.42 28.96
C ALA A 205 10.39 -6.79 30.39
N ARG A 206 11.00 -6.09 31.35
CA ARG A 206 10.68 -6.20 32.77
C ARG A 206 9.40 -5.38 33.02
N ALA A 207 8.26 -6.01 32.88
CA ALA A 207 6.94 -5.41 33.07
C ALA A 207 5.97 -6.44 33.64
N ASP A 208 5.01 -5.98 34.40
CA ASP A 208 3.90 -6.80 34.95
C ASP A 208 2.82 -6.96 33.84
N ILE A 209 3.15 -7.75 32.84
CA ILE A 209 2.29 -8.12 31.71
C ILE A 209 2.38 -9.61 31.45
N SER A 210 1.27 -10.25 31.14
CA SER A 210 1.21 -11.67 30.81
C SER A 210 1.88 -11.97 29.46
N ASP A 211 2.23 -13.22 29.23
CA ASP A 211 2.82 -13.67 27.95
C ASP A 211 1.89 -13.39 26.76
N GLY A 212 0.57 -13.52 26.96
CA GLY A 212 -0.41 -13.17 25.90
C GLY A 212 -0.44 -11.69 25.57
N GLU A 213 -0.31 -10.82 26.58
CA GLU A 213 -0.27 -9.37 26.39
C GLU A 213 1.01 -8.91 25.68
N ARG A 214 2.14 -9.60 25.88
CA ARG A 214 3.41 -9.33 25.16
C ARG A 214 3.30 -9.42 23.65
N LEU A 215 2.25 -10.03 23.15
CA LEU A 215 2.01 -10.21 21.72
C LEU A 215 1.08 -9.12 21.12
N THR A 216 0.66 -8.13 21.91
CA THR A 216 -0.41 -7.19 21.54
C THR A 216 0.00 -5.72 21.68
N PHE A 217 -0.72 -4.84 20.99
CA PHE A 217 -0.61 -3.38 21.17
C PHE A 217 -0.83 -2.96 22.62
N GLU A 218 -1.77 -3.61 23.32
CA GLU A 218 -2.08 -3.32 24.70
C GLU A 218 -0.92 -3.62 25.64
N GLY A 219 -0.16 -4.69 25.41
CA GLY A 219 1.02 -5.01 26.20
C GLY A 219 2.09 -3.92 26.11
N LEU A 220 2.34 -3.39 24.90
CA LEU A 220 3.28 -2.28 24.74
C LEU A 220 2.74 -0.99 25.38
N THR A 221 1.43 -0.74 25.27
CA THR A 221 0.74 0.37 25.94
C THR A 221 0.94 0.33 27.47
N LYS A 222 0.75 -0.84 28.06
CA LYS A 222 0.96 -1.04 29.52
C LYS A 222 2.41 -0.85 29.92
N TRP A 223 3.35 -1.39 29.14
CA TRP A 223 4.77 -1.21 29.45
C TRP A 223 5.21 0.24 29.37
N LEU A 224 4.70 1.02 28.42
CA LEU A 224 4.97 2.45 28.29
C LEU A 224 4.43 3.28 29.49
N ALA A 225 3.42 2.78 30.20
CA ALA A 225 2.91 3.43 31.39
C ALA A 225 3.87 3.31 32.60
N ASP A 226 4.78 2.33 32.59
CA ASP A 226 5.82 2.16 33.60
C ASP A 226 6.92 3.23 33.40
N GLU A 227 7.18 4.04 34.42
CA GLU A 227 8.27 5.03 34.41
C GLU A 227 9.65 4.39 34.26
N ASN A 228 9.78 3.10 34.56
CA ASN A 228 10.99 2.32 34.36
C ASN A 228 11.12 1.70 32.98
N CYS A 229 10.17 1.94 32.09
CA CYS A 229 10.22 1.48 30.70
C CYS A 229 11.55 1.88 30.05
N TYR A 230 12.22 0.94 29.41
CA TYR A 230 13.52 1.16 28.76
C TYR A 230 13.46 2.29 27.73
N LEU A 231 12.39 2.32 26.91
CA LEU A 231 12.21 3.35 25.87
C LEU A 231 12.17 4.78 26.47
N ARG A 232 11.59 4.94 27.66
CA ARG A 232 11.58 6.24 28.37
C ARG A 232 12.93 6.58 28.98
N LYS A 233 13.71 5.57 29.41
CA LYS A 233 15.00 5.77 30.10
C LYS A 233 16.16 6.02 29.15
N VAL A 234 16.13 5.41 27.94
CA VAL A 234 17.23 5.56 26.98
C VAL A 234 17.28 6.95 26.36
N GLY A 235 16.17 7.71 26.48
CA GLY A 235 16.13 9.11 26.04
C GLY A 235 15.83 9.30 24.56
N VAL A 236 15.32 8.27 23.86
CA VAL A 236 14.78 8.43 22.51
C VAL A 236 13.52 9.30 22.55
N ASN A 237 13.33 10.12 21.54
CA ASN A 237 12.17 10.98 21.40
C ASN A 237 11.30 10.65 20.18
N CYS A 238 11.66 9.58 19.48
CA CYS A 238 10.91 9.01 18.38
C CYS A 238 11.10 7.49 18.34
N VAL A 239 10.02 6.76 18.06
CA VAL A 239 10.09 5.35 17.72
C VAL A 239 9.70 5.15 16.27
N GLU A 240 10.40 4.25 15.59
CA GLU A 240 10.02 3.70 14.29
C GLU A 240 9.48 2.30 14.56
N LEU A 241 8.16 2.14 14.42
CA LEU A 241 7.50 0.85 14.56
C LEU A 241 7.63 0.08 13.25
N GLN A 242 8.23 -1.11 13.27
CA GLN A 242 8.13 -2.06 12.18
C GLN A 242 6.65 -2.28 11.82
N PRO A 243 6.34 -2.79 10.60
CA PRO A 243 4.99 -2.70 10.05
C PRO A 243 3.90 -3.23 10.99
N VAL A 244 2.85 -2.43 11.17
CA VAL A 244 1.70 -2.70 12.04
C VAL A 244 0.37 -2.76 11.28
N GLN A 245 0.39 -2.59 9.96
CA GLN A 245 -0.77 -2.82 9.10
C GLN A 245 -1.00 -4.33 8.99
N GLU A 246 -2.19 -4.77 8.54
CA GLU A 246 -2.48 -6.21 8.46
C GLU A 246 -1.50 -6.93 7.53
N PHE A 247 -0.84 -7.97 8.02
CA PHE A 247 0.20 -8.73 7.34
C PHE A 247 0.01 -10.24 7.52
N THR A 248 0.81 -11.06 6.87
CA THR A 248 0.64 -12.51 6.69
C THR A 248 0.69 -13.39 7.96
N ALA A 249 0.67 -12.86 9.16
CA ALA A 249 0.62 -13.65 10.40
C ALA A 249 -0.76 -14.30 10.59
N ALA A 250 -0.93 -15.55 10.20
CA ALA A 250 -2.21 -16.25 10.25
C ALA A 250 -2.68 -16.53 11.70
N LYS A 251 -1.76 -16.63 12.65
CA LYS A 251 -2.06 -16.81 14.08
C LYS A 251 -1.32 -15.76 14.90
N ARG A 252 -1.92 -15.36 16.02
CA ARG A 252 -1.27 -14.46 16.98
C ARG A 252 0.12 -14.92 17.43
N THR A 253 0.40 -16.22 17.43
CA THR A 253 1.69 -16.78 17.84
C THR A 253 2.73 -16.84 16.72
N ASP A 254 2.33 -16.61 15.46
CA ASP A 254 3.24 -16.64 14.33
C ASP A 254 4.16 -15.42 14.43
N TYR A 255 5.46 -15.66 14.32
CA TYR A 255 6.45 -14.60 14.36
C TYR A 255 6.72 -14.11 12.95
N GLU A 256 6.39 -12.86 12.71
CA GLU A 256 6.57 -12.16 11.44
C GLU A 256 7.03 -10.73 11.73
N TRP A 257 7.86 -10.18 10.87
CA TRP A 257 8.32 -8.79 10.97
C TRP A 257 7.29 -7.77 10.48
N GLY A 258 6.28 -8.22 9.72
CA GLY A 258 5.22 -7.36 9.19
C GLY A 258 5.45 -6.86 7.77
N TYR A 259 6.58 -7.20 7.13
CA TYR A 259 6.90 -6.71 5.77
C TYR A 259 6.15 -7.41 4.64
N MET A 260 5.16 -8.23 4.94
CA MET A 260 4.27 -8.85 3.95
C MET A 260 2.82 -8.36 4.16
N PRO A 261 2.51 -7.07 3.86
CA PRO A 261 1.18 -6.51 4.13
C PRO A 261 0.12 -7.12 3.23
N VAL A 262 -1.06 -7.35 3.80
CA VAL A 262 -2.25 -7.86 3.10
C VAL A 262 -3.32 -6.77 2.96
N ASN A 263 -3.39 -5.86 3.94
CA ASN A 263 -4.32 -4.73 3.92
C ASN A 263 -3.66 -3.51 4.58
N TRP A 264 -3.71 -2.35 3.90
CA TRP A 264 -3.07 -1.13 4.38
C TRP A 264 -3.95 -0.24 5.27
N PHE A 265 -5.24 -0.57 5.41
CA PHE A 265 -6.21 0.24 6.17
C PHE A 265 -6.52 -0.31 7.56
N SER A 266 -6.38 -1.62 7.75
CA SER A 266 -6.53 -2.29 9.02
C SER A 266 -5.20 -2.36 9.77
N PRO A 267 -5.11 -1.96 11.02
CA PRO A 267 -4.02 -2.40 11.89
C PRO A 267 -4.05 -3.93 12.03
N ALA A 268 -2.91 -4.54 12.31
CA ALA A 268 -2.74 -5.98 12.37
C ALA A 268 -3.67 -6.64 13.40
N SER A 269 -4.52 -7.53 12.94
CA SER A 269 -5.44 -8.32 13.78
C SER A 269 -4.68 -9.22 14.75
N SER A 270 -3.48 -9.68 14.36
CA SER A 270 -2.60 -10.50 15.20
C SER A 270 -2.07 -9.76 16.43
N TYR A 271 -2.08 -8.41 16.44
CA TYR A 271 -1.70 -7.57 17.57
C TYR A 271 -2.90 -7.06 18.39
N ALA A 272 -4.14 -7.37 17.95
CA ALA A 272 -5.37 -6.99 18.65
C ALA A 272 -5.55 -7.76 19.97
N THR A 273 -6.20 -7.15 20.95
CA THR A 273 -6.68 -7.87 22.14
C THR A 273 -7.87 -8.76 21.82
N ASP A 274 -8.78 -8.27 20.96
CA ASP A 274 -10.00 -8.96 20.52
C ASP A 274 -10.27 -8.69 19.03
N PRO A 275 -9.65 -9.46 18.12
CA PRO A 275 -9.83 -9.26 16.68
C PRO A 275 -11.26 -9.56 16.20
N GLU A 276 -12.02 -10.40 16.92
CA GLU A 276 -13.42 -10.70 16.60
C GLU A 276 -14.30 -9.43 16.64
N ASN A 277 -13.99 -8.51 17.54
CA ASN A 277 -14.65 -7.22 17.71
C ASN A 277 -13.82 -6.04 17.14
N SER A 278 -12.86 -6.32 16.27
CA SER A 278 -12.01 -5.31 15.60
C SER A 278 -11.30 -4.36 16.56
N SER A 279 -10.83 -4.84 17.74
CA SER A 279 -10.19 -4.01 18.74
C SER A 279 -8.84 -3.43 18.31
N GLN A 280 -8.22 -3.96 17.25
CA GLN A 280 -6.94 -3.49 16.72
C GLN A 280 -6.94 -1.99 16.43
N ASN A 281 -8.08 -1.42 16.06
CA ASN A 281 -8.18 0.02 15.77
C ASN A 281 -8.02 0.85 17.05
N GLU A 282 -8.75 0.51 18.10
CA GLU A 282 -8.68 1.18 19.40
C GLU A 282 -7.39 0.87 20.13
N ASP A 283 -6.90 -0.39 20.05
CA ASP A 283 -5.66 -0.83 20.68
C ASP A 283 -4.47 -0.05 20.10
N PHE A 284 -4.40 0.08 18.77
CA PHE A 284 -3.34 0.83 18.11
C PHE A 284 -3.43 2.33 18.40
N ALA A 285 -4.62 2.92 18.41
CA ALA A 285 -4.79 4.33 18.78
C ALA A 285 -4.33 4.61 20.21
N ARG A 286 -4.65 3.71 21.18
CA ARG A 286 -4.18 3.83 22.56
C ARG A 286 -2.67 3.71 22.68
N LEU A 287 -2.04 2.85 21.86
CA LEU A 287 -0.60 2.72 21.83
C LEU A 287 0.08 4.01 21.36
N VAL A 288 -0.37 4.59 20.25
CA VAL A 288 0.18 5.87 19.75
C VAL A 288 -0.01 6.98 20.81
N GLU A 289 -1.20 7.06 21.44
CA GLU A 289 -1.43 8.01 22.51
C GLU A 289 -0.52 7.77 23.73
N ALA A 290 -0.17 6.53 24.05
CA ALA A 290 0.75 6.22 25.15
C ALA A 290 2.17 6.70 24.84
N PHE A 291 2.66 6.55 23.62
CA PHE A 291 3.92 7.14 23.18
C PHE A 291 3.90 8.66 23.28
N HIS A 292 2.85 9.31 22.79
CA HIS A 292 2.70 10.77 22.87
C HIS A 292 2.69 11.28 24.32
N ARG A 293 2.01 10.57 25.25
CA ARG A 293 2.06 10.90 26.69
C ARG A 293 3.46 10.76 27.29
N ALA A 294 4.28 9.86 26.73
CA ALA A 294 5.69 9.73 27.12
C ALA A 294 6.61 10.76 26.43
N GLY A 295 6.07 11.64 25.56
CA GLY A 295 6.85 12.62 24.80
C GLY A 295 7.59 12.02 23.61
N ILE A 296 7.18 10.84 23.13
CA ILE A 296 7.82 10.09 22.05
C ILE A 296 6.94 10.16 20.81
N ALA A 297 7.49 10.63 19.71
CA ALA A 297 6.84 10.60 18.40
C ALA A 297 6.79 9.17 17.83
N VAL A 298 5.83 8.91 16.96
CA VAL A 298 5.65 7.60 16.32
C VAL A 298 5.77 7.72 14.81
N ILE A 299 6.78 7.05 14.24
CA ILE A 299 6.94 6.81 12.82
C ILE A 299 6.51 5.37 12.55
N LEU A 300 5.79 5.14 11.46
CA LEU A 300 5.49 3.79 11.01
C LEU A 300 6.38 3.41 9.83
N ASP A 301 6.94 2.23 9.91
CA ASP A 301 7.48 1.58 8.72
C ASP A 301 6.32 1.07 7.86
N VAL A 302 6.28 1.51 6.60
CA VAL A 302 5.18 1.23 5.68
C VAL A 302 5.68 0.59 4.38
N VAL A 303 5.03 -0.50 4.02
CA VAL A 303 5.39 -1.32 2.86
C VAL A 303 4.36 -1.10 1.76
N TYR A 304 4.69 -0.27 0.76
CA TYR A 304 3.83 -0.01 -0.39
C TYR A 304 4.44 -0.46 -1.72
N ASN A 305 5.59 -1.08 -1.66
CA ASN A 305 6.33 -1.55 -2.83
C ASN A 305 5.90 -2.96 -3.27
N HIS A 306 5.27 -3.74 -2.38
CA HIS A 306 4.73 -5.08 -2.63
C HIS A 306 3.61 -5.41 -1.65
N VAL A 307 2.98 -6.56 -1.83
CA VAL A 307 1.97 -7.11 -0.91
C VAL A 307 2.26 -8.59 -0.59
N GLY A 308 1.80 -9.02 0.57
CA GLY A 308 1.88 -10.41 1.02
C GLY A 308 0.74 -11.29 0.48
N GLU A 309 0.76 -12.55 0.89
CA GLU A 309 -0.32 -13.51 0.60
C GLU A 309 -1.30 -13.61 1.80
N PRO A 310 -2.62 -13.74 1.54
CA PRO A 310 -3.24 -13.82 0.21
C PRO A 310 -3.26 -12.47 -0.51
N ASN A 311 -2.83 -12.46 -1.78
CA ASN A 311 -2.80 -11.25 -2.59
C ASN A 311 -4.17 -10.96 -3.20
N TYR A 312 -4.99 -10.21 -2.50
CA TYR A 312 -6.34 -9.85 -2.95
C TYR A 312 -6.35 -8.89 -4.14
N LEU A 313 -5.31 -8.06 -4.29
CA LEU A 313 -5.22 -7.10 -5.40
C LEU A 313 -4.95 -7.79 -6.75
N VAL A 314 -4.20 -8.89 -6.75
CA VAL A 314 -4.06 -9.74 -7.95
C VAL A 314 -5.41 -10.28 -8.41
N ARG A 315 -6.28 -10.64 -7.46
CA ARG A 315 -7.64 -11.15 -7.77
C ARG A 315 -8.60 -10.03 -8.20
N ALA A 316 -8.37 -8.80 -7.73
CA ALA A 316 -9.18 -7.65 -8.14
C ALA A 316 -8.81 -7.17 -9.55
N ASP A 317 -7.55 -6.88 -9.82
CA ASP A 317 -7.01 -6.56 -11.14
C ASP A 317 -5.46 -6.59 -11.14
N LYS A 318 -4.87 -7.72 -11.54
CA LYS A 318 -3.42 -7.90 -11.55
C LYS A 318 -2.68 -6.85 -12.39
N GLU A 319 -3.17 -6.56 -13.59
CA GLU A 319 -2.49 -5.65 -14.52
C GLU A 319 -2.58 -4.19 -14.08
N TYR A 320 -3.59 -3.84 -13.30
CA TYR A 320 -3.73 -2.48 -12.78
C TYR A 320 -2.79 -2.21 -11.61
N TYR A 321 -2.71 -3.19 -10.69
CA TYR A 321 -2.04 -3.00 -9.42
C TYR A 321 -0.57 -3.41 -9.41
N PHE A 322 -0.10 -4.19 -10.40
CA PHE A 322 1.25 -4.75 -10.36
C PHE A 322 2.04 -4.49 -11.63
N GLU A 323 3.36 -4.39 -11.45
CA GLU A 323 4.31 -4.41 -12.55
C GLU A 323 4.40 -5.83 -13.12
N LEU A 324 4.30 -5.93 -14.44
CA LEU A 324 4.32 -7.20 -15.15
C LEU A 324 5.44 -7.22 -16.19
N ASN A 325 6.01 -8.39 -16.41
CA ASN A 325 6.90 -8.63 -17.54
C ASN A 325 6.10 -8.82 -18.83
N MET A 326 6.79 -8.98 -19.95
CA MET A 326 6.15 -9.18 -21.27
C MET A 326 5.33 -10.48 -21.37
N ALA A 327 5.55 -11.46 -20.49
CA ALA A 327 4.77 -12.70 -20.43
C ALA A 327 3.53 -12.54 -19.53
N GLY A 328 3.36 -11.40 -18.85
CA GLY A 328 2.28 -11.14 -17.93
C GLY A 328 2.52 -11.69 -16.50
N ASP A 329 3.75 -12.10 -16.20
CA ASP A 329 4.13 -12.50 -14.84
C ASP A 329 4.47 -11.28 -13.99
N LEU A 330 4.29 -11.40 -12.68
CA LEU A 330 4.64 -10.36 -11.72
C LEU A 330 6.15 -10.07 -11.74
N MET A 331 6.54 -8.80 -11.81
CA MET A 331 7.91 -8.37 -11.57
C MET A 331 8.24 -8.56 -10.08
N ASN A 332 9.55 -8.70 -9.76
CA ASN A 332 10.01 -9.02 -8.42
C ASN A 332 11.32 -8.32 -8.07
N PHE A 333 11.41 -7.02 -8.25
CA PHE A 333 12.53 -6.20 -7.79
C PHE A 333 12.48 -5.89 -6.27
N SER A 334 11.35 -6.19 -5.62
CA SER A 334 11.23 -6.19 -4.16
C SER A 334 11.94 -7.40 -3.52
N GLY A 335 12.09 -8.51 -4.27
CA GLY A 335 12.51 -9.79 -3.72
C GLY A 335 11.37 -10.54 -3.00
N CYS A 336 10.16 -9.96 -2.94
CA CYS A 336 9.01 -10.47 -2.18
C CYS A 336 7.91 -11.10 -3.05
N GLY A 337 8.20 -11.35 -4.33
CA GLY A 337 7.31 -12.07 -5.25
C GLY A 337 6.44 -11.19 -6.14
N ASN A 338 6.33 -9.91 -5.87
CA ASN A 338 5.59 -8.95 -6.68
C ASN A 338 6.09 -7.52 -6.45
N ASP A 339 5.88 -6.65 -7.45
CA ASP A 339 6.14 -5.21 -7.35
C ASP A 339 4.83 -4.46 -7.61
N PHE A 340 4.40 -3.66 -6.62
CA PHE A 340 3.17 -2.89 -6.71
C PHE A 340 3.33 -1.67 -7.60
N ARG A 341 2.39 -1.45 -8.53
CA ARG A 341 2.40 -0.33 -9.48
C ARG A 341 1.84 0.94 -8.85
N SER A 342 2.61 1.61 -8.03
CA SER A 342 2.22 2.84 -7.35
C SER A 342 1.91 4.01 -8.29
N GLU A 343 2.34 3.95 -9.56
CA GLU A 343 2.10 5.01 -10.55
C GLU A 343 0.68 5.01 -11.10
N SER A 344 -0.04 3.89 -11.02
CA SER A 344 -1.46 3.83 -11.41
C SER A 344 -2.30 4.71 -10.49
N PRO A 345 -3.18 5.59 -11.02
CA PRO A 345 -3.86 6.62 -10.21
C PRO A 345 -4.66 6.09 -9.02
N MET A 346 -5.38 4.96 -9.17
CA MET A 346 -6.13 4.37 -8.05
C MET A 346 -5.23 3.61 -7.07
N ALA A 347 -4.10 3.06 -7.53
CA ALA A 347 -3.08 2.45 -6.68
C ALA A 347 -2.40 3.53 -5.81
N ARG A 348 -1.98 4.63 -6.42
CA ARG A 348 -1.45 5.81 -5.71
C ARG A 348 -2.47 6.39 -4.74
N ARG A 349 -3.74 6.51 -5.16
CA ARG A 349 -4.84 6.93 -4.29
C ARG A 349 -4.96 6.03 -3.06
N MET A 350 -4.86 4.71 -3.23
CA MET A 350 -4.94 3.75 -2.12
C MET A 350 -3.81 4.01 -1.10
N ILE A 351 -2.59 4.23 -1.55
CA ILE A 351 -1.47 4.63 -0.68
C ILE A 351 -1.80 5.91 0.09
N LEU A 352 -2.20 6.96 -0.62
CA LEU A 352 -2.51 8.27 -0.02
C LEU A 352 -3.66 8.19 0.98
N ASP A 353 -4.72 7.45 0.66
CA ASP A 353 -5.89 7.29 1.53
C ASP A 353 -5.51 6.54 2.81
N SER A 354 -4.67 5.48 2.74
CA SER A 354 -4.20 4.76 3.91
C SER A 354 -3.30 5.62 4.79
N LEU A 355 -2.35 6.36 4.22
CA LEU A 355 -1.49 7.29 4.96
C LEU A 355 -2.30 8.39 5.66
N LYS A 356 -3.28 8.98 4.95
CA LYS A 356 -4.19 9.99 5.53
C LYS A 356 -4.97 9.42 6.72
N LYS A 357 -5.40 8.17 6.65
CA LYS A 357 -6.10 7.48 7.73
C LYS A 357 -5.17 7.29 8.94
N LEU A 358 -3.95 6.81 8.73
CA LEU A 358 -2.97 6.62 9.80
C LEU A 358 -2.70 7.93 10.57
N VAL A 359 -2.60 9.05 9.87
CA VAL A 359 -2.42 10.36 10.52
C VAL A 359 -3.70 10.84 11.22
N LYS A 360 -4.86 10.80 10.54
CA LYS A 360 -6.11 11.39 11.07
C LYS A 360 -6.72 10.61 12.21
N ASN A 361 -6.68 9.28 12.13
CA ASN A 361 -7.36 8.40 13.06
C ASN A 361 -6.46 7.96 14.20
N TYR A 362 -5.18 7.70 13.94
CA TYR A 362 -4.26 7.18 14.96
C TYR A 362 -3.22 8.18 15.43
N GLY A 363 -3.03 9.30 14.71
CA GLY A 363 -2.11 10.36 15.14
C GLY A 363 -0.64 10.08 14.85
N VAL A 364 -0.34 9.21 13.90
CA VAL A 364 1.02 8.90 13.48
C VAL A 364 1.77 10.16 13.07
N ASP A 365 3.03 10.29 13.47
CA ASP A 365 3.84 11.49 13.28
C ASP A 365 4.71 11.44 12.01
N GLY A 366 4.85 10.26 11.43
CA GLY A 366 5.67 10.10 10.25
C GLY A 366 5.65 8.69 9.68
N PHE A 367 6.39 8.52 8.60
CA PHE A 367 6.50 7.26 7.89
C PHE A 367 7.94 7.02 7.41
N ARG A 368 8.40 5.77 7.53
CA ARG A 368 9.55 5.24 6.80
C ARG A 368 9.01 4.36 5.68
N PHE A 369 9.41 4.63 4.46
CA PHE A 369 8.97 3.89 3.28
C PHE A 369 9.98 2.82 2.94
N ASP A 370 9.56 1.58 3.09
CA ASP A 370 10.30 0.39 2.70
C ASP A 370 10.55 0.37 1.19
N LEU A 371 11.77 0.03 0.75
CA LEU A 371 12.18 -0.01 -0.65
C LEU A 371 11.60 1.16 -1.48
N ALA A 372 11.79 2.39 -1.02
CA ALA A 372 11.15 3.59 -1.58
C ALA A 372 11.47 3.82 -3.06
N GLU A 373 12.55 3.22 -3.59
CA GLU A 373 12.87 3.22 -5.02
C GLU A 373 11.74 2.61 -5.85
N LEU A 374 11.10 1.53 -5.36
CA LEU A 374 9.97 0.87 -6.03
C LEU A 374 8.65 1.65 -5.89
N VAL A 375 8.49 2.40 -4.81
CA VAL A 375 7.34 3.32 -4.67
C VAL A 375 7.40 4.44 -5.73
N GLY A 376 8.61 4.80 -6.17
CA GLY A 376 8.83 5.73 -7.25
C GLY A 376 8.78 7.20 -6.84
N LEU A 377 9.68 8.00 -7.42
CA LEU A 377 9.92 9.38 -7.03
C LEU A 377 8.68 10.29 -7.21
N GLU A 378 7.88 10.07 -8.23
CA GLU A 378 6.68 10.86 -8.48
C GLU A 378 5.61 10.62 -7.41
N THR A 379 5.38 9.35 -7.04
CA THR A 379 4.47 8.99 -5.97
C THR A 379 4.96 9.53 -4.62
N LEU A 380 6.27 9.44 -4.33
CA LEU A 380 6.85 10.02 -3.11
C LEU A 380 6.66 11.53 -3.03
N ARG A 381 6.84 12.27 -4.14
CA ARG A 381 6.57 13.71 -4.18
C ARG A 381 5.10 14.05 -3.93
N GLU A 382 4.19 13.24 -4.44
CA GLU A 382 2.77 13.42 -4.17
C GLU A 382 2.43 13.11 -2.71
N ILE A 383 3.00 12.06 -2.15
CA ILE A 383 2.89 11.74 -0.72
C ILE A 383 3.39 12.93 0.12
N GLU A 384 4.56 13.49 -0.17
CA GLU A 384 5.08 14.65 0.54
C GLU A 384 4.09 15.82 0.52
N ARG A 385 3.60 16.18 -0.67
CA ARG A 385 2.66 17.29 -0.83
C ARG A 385 1.39 17.09 0.00
N GLU A 386 0.77 15.92 -0.11
CA GLU A 386 -0.49 15.59 0.55
C GLU A 386 -0.32 15.49 2.07
N MET A 387 0.74 14.82 2.52
CA MET A 387 0.99 14.62 3.95
C MET A 387 1.38 15.93 4.65
N LYS A 388 2.21 16.78 4.04
CA LYS A 388 2.55 18.11 4.59
C LYS A 388 1.36 19.08 4.60
N THR A 389 0.43 18.91 3.68
CA THR A 389 -0.85 19.66 3.70
C THR A 389 -1.71 19.21 4.89
N LEU A 390 -1.71 17.94 5.21
CA LEU A 390 -2.47 17.37 6.32
C LEU A 390 -1.83 17.67 7.69
N LYS A 391 -0.50 17.51 7.78
CA LYS A 391 0.30 17.70 8.99
C LYS A 391 1.65 18.30 8.59
N HIS A 392 1.83 19.60 8.79
CA HIS A 392 3.01 20.34 8.32
C HIS A 392 4.34 19.78 8.82
N ASP A 393 4.35 19.28 10.04
CA ASP A 393 5.52 18.72 10.75
C ASP A 393 5.64 17.19 10.60
N ILE A 394 4.97 16.60 9.60
CA ILE A 394 5.07 15.17 9.30
C ILE A 394 6.52 14.78 8.97
N ILE A 395 6.97 13.68 9.54
CA ILE A 395 8.31 13.11 9.32
C ILE A 395 8.24 12.10 8.18
N LEU A 396 9.05 12.30 7.15
CA LEU A 396 9.10 11.41 5.98
C LEU A 396 10.51 10.90 5.78
N ILE A 397 10.66 9.59 5.85
CA ILE A 397 11.94 8.87 5.70
C ILE A 397 11.79 7.87 4.57
N ALA A 398 12.80 7.74 3.75
CA ALA A 398 12.88 6.76 2.68
C ALA A 398 14.04 5.80 2.92
N GLU A 399 13.77 4.51 2.77
CA GLU A 399 14.80 3.56 2.43
C GLU A 399 15.06 3.68 0.92
N PRO A 400 16.20 4.25 0.48
CA PRO A 400 16.31 4.78 -0.87
C PRO A 400 16.73 3.78 -1.93
N TRP A 401 16.70 2.48 -1.66
CA TRP A 401 17.15 1.42 -2.56
C TRP A 401 16.09 0.36 -2.84
N SER A 402 16.38 -0.50 -3.79
CA SER A 402 15.76 -1.78 -4.09
C SER A 402 16.76 -2.63 -4.90
N PHE A 403 16.37 -3.84 -5.29
CA PHE A 403 17.19 -4.62 -6.23
C PHE A 403 17.27 -4.02 -7.65
N ARG A 404 16.47 -2.99 -7.94
CA ARG A 404 16.47 -2.27 -9.22
C ARG A 404 17.41 -1.06 -9.23
N GLY A 405 17.56 -0.36 -8.09
CA GLY A 405 18.34 0.86 -8.06
C GLY A 405 18.38 1.59 -6.72
N HIS A 406 18.88 2.84 -6.76
CA HIS A 406 19.06 3.69 -5.60
C HIS A 406 18.69 5.13 -5.92
N ILE A 407 17.83 5.76 -5.13
CA ILE A 407 17.26 7.09 -5.41
C ILE A 407 17.62 8.19 -4.40
N ALA A 408 18.53 7.96 -3.44
CA ALA A 408 18.87 8.98 -2.43
C ALA A 408 19.25 10.34 -3.04
N ALA A 409 20.04 10.34 -4.12
CA ALA A 409 20.40 11.58 -4.83
C ALA A 409 19.19 12.31 -5.43
N ALA A 410 18.16 11.58 -5.88
CA ALA A 410 16.92 12.14 -6.42
C ALA A 410 15.99 12.67 -5.32
N LEU A 411 16.08 12.14 -4.10
CA LEU A 411 15.33 12.62 -2.94
C LEU A 411 15.87 13.94 -2.38
N ARG A 412 17.06 14.35 -2.76
CA ARG A 412 17.71 15.58 -2.32
C ARG A 412 16.84 16.83 -2.48
N ASP A 413 15.99 16.86 -3.52
CA ASP A 413 15.11 17.99 -3.82
C ASP A 413 13.67 17.79 -3.30
N THR A 414 13.52 16.93 -2.30
CA THR A 414 12.26 16.65 -1.61
C THR A 414 12.38 16.93 -0.11
N GLY A 415 11.28 16.81 0.62
CA GLY A 415 11.25 16.87 2.06
C GLY A 415 11.46 15.51 2.75
N PHE A 416 11.87 14.49 2.01
CA PHE A 416 12.26 13.21 2.58
C PHE A 416 13.67 13.27 3.16
N ALA A 417 13.86 12.64 4.33
CA ALA A 417 15.17 12.16 4.74
C ALA A 417 15.41 10.76 4.17
N SER A 418 16.66 10.38 4.00
CA SER A 418 17.05 9.06 3.52
C SER A 418 17.84 8.31 4.55
N TRP A 419 17.62 7.02 4.67
CA TRP A 419 18.56 6.14 5.34
C TRP A 419 19.94 6.21 4.67
N ASN A 420 21.00 6.34 5.47
CA ASN A 420 22.36 6.53 5.03
C ASN A 420 23.17 5.23 5.24
N ASP A 421 23.01 4.29 4.34
CA ASP A 421 23.72 3.01 4.32
C ASP A 421 25.26 3.22 4.22
N GLY A 422 25.68 4.19 3.43
CA GLY A 422 27.07 4.57 3.34
C GLY A 422 27.67 5.02 4.67
N PHE A 423 26.90 5.74 5.51
CA PHE A 423 27.32 6.08 6.88
C PHE A 423 27.52 4.81 7.71
N ARG A 424 26.55 3.90 7.71
CA ARG A 424 26.60 2.63 8.44
C ARG A 424 27.89 1.86 8.08
N GLU A 425 28.09 1.58 6.80
CA GLU A 425 29.23 0.80 6.31
C GLU A 425 30.58 1.46 6.63
N PHE A 426 30.65 2.78 6.43
CA PHE A 426 31.86 3.53 6.72
C PHE A 426 32.18 3.52 8.22
N MET A 427 31.21 3.77 9.09
CA MET A 427 31.41 3.87 10.53
C MET A 427 31.81 2.53 11.16
N LEU A 428 31.24 1.42 10.70
CA LEU A 428 31.65 0.08 11.10
C LEU A 428 33.12 -0.17 10.74
N SER A 429 33.51 0.16 9.51
CA SER A 429 34.91 0.05 9.06
C SER A 429 35.85 1.00 9.83
N TYR A 430 35.40 2.23 10.08
CA TYR A 430 36.20 3.24 10.80
C TYR A 430 36.45 2.84 12.26
N ALA A 431 35.45 2.27 12.93
CA ALA A 431 35.60 1.73 14.29
C ALA A 431 36.64 0.60 14.38
N LEU A 432 36.85 -0.15 13.29
CA LEU A 432 37.89 -1.17 13.16
C LEU A 432 39.25 -0.61 12.72
N GLY A 433 39.43 0.71 12.71
CA GLY A 433 40.67 1.37 12.30
C GLY A 433 40.88 1.42 10.78
N ARG A 434 39.81 1.22 10.00
CA ARG A 434 39.87 1.31 8.52
C ARG A 434 39.16 2.62 8.09
N GLY A 435 39.66 3.23 7.01
CA GLY A 435 39.13 4.51 6.54
C GLY A 435 39.97 5.71 7.07
N ASP A 436 39.58 6.90 6.67
CA ASP A 436 40.27 8.14 6.95
C ASP A 436 39.34 9.21 7.57
N PHE A 437 39.97 10.29 8.04
CA PHE A 437 39.19 11.40 8.66
C PHE A 437 38.42 12.22 7.64
N ALA A 438 38.76 12.18 6.36
CA ALA A 438 37.98 12.87 5.32
C ALA A 438 36.64 12.16 5.09
N GLY A 439 36.65 10.83 5.00
CA GLY A 439 35.44 10.01 4.96
C GLY A 439 34.58 10.19 6.20
N PHE A 440 35.19 10.20 7.40
CA PHE A 440 34.44 10.48 8.63
C PHE A 440 33.69 11.82 8.55
N LYS A 441 34.39 12.90 8.17
CA LYS A 441 33.76 14.23 7.99
C LYS A 441 32.66 14.23 6.93
N TYR A 442 32.85 13.50 5.83
CA TYR A 442 31.87 13.41 4.76
C TYR A 442 30.54 12.81 5.26
N PHE A 443 30.63 11.64 5.88
CA PHE A 443 29.44 10.93 6.34
C PHE A 443 28.75 11.61 7.53
N VAL A 444 29.50 12.01 8.55
CA VAL A 444 28.94 12.76 9.69
C VAL A 444 28.39 14.12 9.26
N GLY A 445 28.97 14.73 8.23
CA GLY A 445 28.48 15.97 7.63
C GLY A 445 27.26 15.83 6.72
N GLY A 446 26.67 14.64 6.63
CA GLY A 446 25.39 14.39 5.95
C GLY A 446 25.50 13.99 4.48
N SER A 447 26.63 13.37 4.06
CA SER A 447 26.75 12.77 2.71
C SER A 447 26.30 13.69 1.58
N ARG A 448 27.04 14.77 1.31
CA ARG A 448 26.67 15.91 0.45
C ARG A 448 26.22 15.55 -0.96
N ASP A 449 26.59 14.38 -1.46
CA ASP A 449 26.18 13.93 -2.80
C ASP A 449 24.72 13.47 -2.83
N THR A 450 24.20 13.03 -1.68
CA THR A 450 22.84 12.51 -1.54
C THR A 450 21.89 13.43 -0.75
N SER A 451 22.42 14.50 -0.13
CA SER A 451 21.63 15.41 0.70
C SER A 451 21.98 16.88 0.45
N ARG A 452 21.06 17.81 0.68
CA ARG A 452 21.30 19.26 0.69
C ARG A 452 21.85 19.75 2.03
N PHE A 453 21.49 19.10 3.13
CA PHE A 453 21.86 19.45 4.49
C PHE A 453 21.88 18.21 5.38
N CYS A 454 22.65 18.22 6.44
CA CYS A 454 22.92 17.05 7.29
C CYS A 454 21.65 16.35 7.80
N ALA A 455 20.61 17.10 8.12
CA ALA A 455 19.39 16.56 8.68
C ALA A 455 18.49 15.86 7.63
N GLN A 456 18.90 15.81 6.36
CA GLN A 456 18.22 15.03 5.31
C GLN A 456 18.75 13.59 5.24
N THR A 457 19.72 13.22 6.10
CA THR A 457 20.20 11.85 6.22
C THR A 457 19.86 11.28 7.57
N VAL A 458 19.36 10.05 7.60
CA VAL A 458 19.22 9.25 8.81
C VAL A 458 20.49 8.42 8.96
N ASN A 459 21.36 8.87 9.88
CA ASN A 459 22.60 8.17 10.18
C ASN A 459 22.32 7.09 11.24
N TYR A 460 22.61 5.86 10.93
CA TYR A 460 22.34 4.71 11.80
C TYR A 460 23.52 3.71 11.75
N LEU A 461 23.61 2.87 12.75
CA LEU A 461 24.64 1.81 12.84
C LEU A 461 23.99 0.43 12.77
N GLU A 462 22.76 0.30 13.20
CA GLU A 462 21.98 -0.94 13.24
C GLU A 462 20.53 -0.67 12.81
N SER A 463 19.91 -1.66 12.20
CA SER A 463 18.47 -1.74 11.89
C SER A 463 18.04 -3.20 12.03
N HIS A 464 16.78 -3.51 11.67
CA HIS A 464 16.32 -4.90 11.60
C HIS A 464 17.04 -5.72 10.50
N ASP A 465 17.58 -5.04 9.48
CA ASP A 465 18.33 -5.66 8.38
C ASP A 465 19.82 -5.73 8.67
N ASP A 466 20.48 -6.70 8.02
CA ASP A 466 21.92 -6.92 8.05
C ASP A 466 22.47 -7.29 9.45
N LYS A 467 23.70 -6.83 9.73
CA LYS A 467 24.46 -7.17 10.94
C LYS A 467 24.22 -6.16 12.04
N CYS A 468 24.27 -6.64 13.28
CA CYS A 468 24.36 -5.77 14.44
C CYS A 468 25.83 -5.41 14.76
N LEU A 469 26.02 -4.44 15.66
CA LEU A 469 27.38 -3.98 16.07
C LEU A 469 28.21 -5.08 16.73
N LEU A 470 27.58 -6.16 17.20
CA LEU A 470 28.26 -7.27 17.87
C LEU A 470 28.69 -8.36 16.88
N ASP A 471 28.19 -8.36 15.65
CA ASP A 471 28.57 -9.31 14.59
C ASP A 471 29.88 -8.91 13.92
#